data_d4456274bbc2005b005ae3c216e12706
#
_entry.id   d4456274bbc2005b005ae3c216e12706
#
_cell.length_a   1.000
_cell.length_b   1.000
_cell.length_c   1.000
_cell.angle_alpha   90.00
_cell.angle_beta   90.00
_cell.angle_gamma   90.00
#
_symmetry.space_group_name_H-M   'P 1'
#
loop_
_entity.id
_entity.type
_entity.pdbx_description
1 polymer ?
#
loop_
_entity_poly.entity_id
_entity_poly.type
_entity_poly.pdbx_seq_one_letter_code
_entity_poly.pdbx_strand_id
1 'polypeptide(L)'
;MAVYIPEDKVLEIKNAADIVEVVSDVVYLKKAGKSFVGLCPFHSEKTPSFTVSPQKQIFYCFGCATGGNVFSFIMKRDGLLFPDAALMLARRYGIHIPTRTLSPEQERRINERESMLSVNRQAMDFYRQELLRSPSGKQAMAYLKKRGLSREIIDTFCLGYAKEGWNHLLNYFSKKGTPPRTLEKSGLIVQRKNQDGFYDRFRGRIIFPIFESNMHVIAFGGRVLDDSLPKYLNSPETRLYNKSRSLYGLNLGKLKCRQLEAVYIVEGYFDLLALHQHGIQNSVATLGTSITTEHVQILRGFIGKDGKVILVFDSDDAGIKAAKRSIDIFDKGYINAQILVLPEGYDPDSYLFEFGVDAFLDLVSQAQGIISFLMDSAVKKH
;
A
#
# COMPACT_ATOMS: atom_id res chain seq x y z
N MET A 1 7.66 -8.03 26.25
CA MET A 1 8.34 -6.70 26.29
C MET A 1 8.87 -6.41 24.91
N ALA A 2 8.44 -5.31 24.28
CA ALA A 2 8.97 -4.93 22.97
C ALA A 2 10.41 -4.41 23.16
N VAL A 3 11.39 -5.10 22.57
CA VAL A 3 12.79 -4.70 22.62
C VAL A 3 13.06 -3.79 21.42
N TYR A 4 13.43 -2.55 21.69
CA TYR A 4 13.91 -1.65 20.65
C TYR A 4 15.37 -1.99 20.32
N ILE A 5 15.66 -2.22 19.05
CA ILE A 5 17.02 -2.46 18.56
C ILE A 5 17.47 -1.20 17.80
N PRO A 6 18.53 -0.52 18.27
CA PRO A 6 19.09 0.65 17.60
C PRO A 6 19.53 0.33 16.17
N GLU A 7 19.38 1.28 15.22
CA GLU A 7 19.72 1.08 13.80
C GLU A 7 21.19 0.69 13.58
N ASP A 8 22.10 1.26 14.35
CA ASP A 8 23.52 0.91 14.35
C ASP A 8 23.75 -0.55 14.73
N LYS A 9 22.99 -1.07 15.70
CA LYS A 9 23.03 -2.49 16.10
C LYS A 9 22.41 -3.41 15.04
N VAL A 10 21.33 -2.98 14.38
CA VAL A 10 20.77 -3.70 13.23
C VAL A 10 21.81 -3.83 12.12
N LEU A 11 22.54 -2.74 11.84
CA LEU A 11 23.60 -2.75 10.82
C LEU A 11 24.78 -3.62 11.25
N GLU A 12 25.18 -3.57 12.52
CA GLU A 12 26.25 -4.41 13.09
C GLU A 12 25.90 -5.92 12.96
N ILE A 13 24.68 -6.30 13.34
CA ILE A 13 24.19 -7.69 13.19
C ILE A 13 24.18 -8.10 11.71
N LYS A 14 23.67 -7.23 10.84
CA LYS A 14 23.60 -7.51 9.40
C LYS A 14 24.97 -7.72 8.78
N ASN A 15 25.98 -7.00 9.23
CA ASN A 15 27.35 -7.11 8.73
C ASN A 15 28.09 -8.34 9.30
N ALA A 16 27.75 -8.75 10.51
CA ALA A 16 28.36 -9.92 11.18
C ALA A 16 27.73 -11.24 10.72
N ALA A 17 26.43 -11.24 10.38
CA ALA A 17 25.68 -12.43 10.05
C ALA A 17 25.82 -12.77 8.56
N ASP A 18 26.65 -13.79 8.24
CA ASP A 18 26.73 -14.33 6.88
C ASP A 18 25.47 -15.14 6.55
N ILE A 19 24.77 -14.74 5.50
CA ILE A 19 23.50 -15.38 5.10
C ILE A 19 23.71 -16.83 4.64
N VAL A 20 24.85 -17.16 4.05
CA VAL A 20 25.16 -18.54 3.62
C VAL A 20 25.30 -19.42 4.83
N GLU A 21 26.02 -18.96 5.87
CA GLU A 21 26.17 -19.66 7.13
C GLU A 21 24.80 -19.91 7.80
N VAL A 22 24.00 -18.85 7.97
CA VAL A 22 22.70 -18.93 8.65
C VAL A 22 21.70 -19.81 7.89
N VAL A 23 21.71 -19.78 6.58
CA VAL A 23 20.83 -20.62 5.75
C VAL A 23 21.29 -22.07 5.77
N SER A 24 22.60 -22.32 5.79
CA SER A 24 23.17 -23.66 5.80
C SER A 24 22.84 -24.49 7.04
N ASP A 25 22.39 -23.84 8.13
CA ASP A 25 21.88 -24.54 9.31
C ASP A 25 20.68 -25.45 9.00
N VAL A 26 19.89 -25.12 7.99
CA VAL A 26 18.61 -25.81 7.69
C VAL A 26 18.45 -26.19 6.22
N VAL A 27 19.25 -25.62 5.33
CA VAL A 27 19.20 -25.89 3.89
C VAL A 27 20.55 -26.41 3.42
N TYR A 28 20.57 -27.59 2.81
CA TYR A 28 21.76 -28.08 2.14
C TYR A 28 22.02 -27.24 0.87
N LEU A 29 23.06 -26.40 0.93
CA LEU A 29 23.42 -25.50 -0.15
C LEU A 29 24.57 -26.07 -1.01
N LYS A 30 24.35 -26.09 -2.34
CA LYS A 30 25.40 -26.41 -3.33
C LYS A 30 25.87 -25.16 -4.02
N LYS A 31 27.19 -24.99 -4.22
CA LYS A 31 27.75 -23.86 -4.95
C LYS A 31 27.33 -23.92 -6.44
N ALA A 32 26.79 -22.84 -6.96
CA ALA A 32 26.38 -22.67 -8.36
C ALA A 32 26.89 -21.30 -8.87
N GLY A 33 28.08 -21.33 -9.46
CA GLY A 33 28.75 -20.09 -9.92
C GLY A 33 29.09 -19.15 -8.75
N LYS A 34 28.53 -17.93 -8.78
CA LYS A 34 28.72 -16.90 -7.73
C LYS A 34 27.70 -16.99 -6.58
N SER A 35 26.78 -17.93 -6.64
CA SER A 35 25.70 -18.11 -5.66
C SER A 35 25.67 -19.54 -5.14
N PHE A 36 24.80 -19.79 -4.16
CA PHE A 36 24.48 -21.11 -3.65
C PHE A 36 23.04 -21.46 -3.95
N VAL A 37 22.72 -22.74 -4.19
CA VAL A 37 21.39 -23.22 -4.55
C VAL A 37 21.01 -24.41 -3.68
N GLY A 38 19.76 -24.50 -3.24
CA GLY A 38 19.21 -25.59 -2.44
C GLY A 38 17.71 -25.74 -2.60
N LEU A 39 17.11 -26.70 -1.88
CA LEU A 39 15.66 -26.82 -1.77
C LEU A 39 15.11 -25.74 -0.84
N CYS A 40 13.98 -25.16 -1.20
CA CYS A 40 13.37 -24.09 -0.42
C CYS A 40 12.81 -24.59 0.91
N PRO A 41 13.13 -23.95 2.05
CA PRO A 41 12.58 -24.35 3.34
C PRO A 41 11.15 -23.82 3.57
N PHE A 42 10.61 -23.02 2.65
CA PHE A 42 9.32 -22.32 2.82
C PHE A 42 8.18 -22.92 1.97
N HIS A 43 8.50 -23.82 1.03
CA HIS A 43 7.51 -24.60 0.28
C HIS A 43 8.10 -25.95 -0.16
N SER A 44 7.25 -26.92 -0.44
CA SER A 44 7.68 -28.23 -0.92
C SER A 44 8.05 -28.20 -2.40
N GLU A 45 9.26 -28.66 -2.72
CA GLU A 45 9.74 -28.78 -4.10
C GLU A 45 10.71 -29.96 -4.25
N LYS A 46 10.82 -30.48 -5.48
CA LYS A 46 11.76 -31.59 -5.80
C LYS A 46 13.03 -31.10 -6.50
N THR A 47 12.97 -29.95 -7.12
CA THR A 47 14.08 -29.32 -7.85
C THR A 47 14.51 -28.04 -7.15
N PRO A 48 15.81 -27.81 -6.91
CA PRO A 48 16.28 -26.64 -6.19
C PRO A 48 15.92 -25.33 -6.91
N SER A 49 15.14 -24.47 -6.25
CA SER A 49 14.78 -23.13 -6.73
C SER A 49 15.19 -22.01 -5.76
N PHE A 50 15.74 -22.39 -4.60
CA PHE A 50 16.17 -21.46 -3.57
C PHE A 50 17.63 -21.05 -3.79
N THR A 51 17.87 -19.77 -3.99
CA THR A 51 19.20 -19.22 -4.29
C THR A 51 19.67 -18.27 -3.19
N VAL A 52 20.93 -18.38 -2.78
CA VAL A 52 21.57 -17.49 -1.80
C VAL A 52 22.75 -16.79 -2.46
N SER A 53 22.77 -15.46 -2.41
CA SER A 53 23.87 -14.64 -2.93
C SER A 53 24.78 -14.17 -1.78
N PRO A 54 26.01 -14.68 -1.66
CA PRO A 54 26.95 -14.23 -0.63
C PRO A 54 27.40 -12.78 -0.84
N GLN A 55 27.50 -12.32 -2.09
CA GLN A 55 27.90 -10.95 -2.38
C GLN A 55 26.83 -9.91 -1.99
N LYS A 56 25.56 -10.25 -2.21
CA LYS A 56 24.43 -9.35 -1.90
C LYS A 56 23.86 -9.56 -0.50
N GLN A 57 24.28 -10.64 0.19
CA GLN A 57 23.76 -11.05 1.50
C GLN A 57 22.21 -11.17 1.50
N ILE A 58 21.67 -11.82 0.44
CA ILE A 58 20.25 -12.08 0.26
C ILE A 58 19.98 -13.51 -0.20
N PHE A 59 18.79 -14.00 0.10
CA PHE A 59 18.23 -15.19 -0.53
C PHE A 59 17.03 -14.86 -1.40
N TYR A 60 16.73 -15.71 -2.37
CA TYR A 60 15.51 -15.64 -3.17
C TYR A 60 15.12 -17.04 -3.66
N CYS A 61 13.85 -17.36 -3.58
CA CYS A 61 13.29 -18.60 -4.11
C CYS A 61 12.48 -18.31 -5.37
N PHE A 62 12.87 -18.88 -6.50
CA PHE A 62 12.16 -18.73 -7.77
C PHE A 62 10.86 -19.55 -7.84
N GLY A 63 10.65 -20.51 -6.94
CA GLY A 63 9.42 -21.30 -6.87
C GLY A 63 8.27 -20.57 -6.16
N CYS A 64 8.53 -20.00 -4.97
CA CYS A 64 7.49 -19.32 -4.18
C CYS A 64 7.68 -17.79 -4.07
N ALA A 65 8.62 -17.21 -4.83
CA ALA A 65 8.95 -15.79 -4.83
C ALA A 65 9.33 -15.21 -3.44
N THR A 66 9.66 -16.06 -2.48
CA THR A 66 10.11 -15.64 -1.14
C THR A 66 11.56 -15.19 -1.20
N GLY A 67 11.84 -13.99 -0.68
CA GLY A 67 13.22 -13.48 -0.65
C GLY A 67 13.43 -12.49 0.49
N GLY A 68 14.70 -12.15 0.73
CA GLY A 68 15.09 -11.19 1.75
C GLY A 68 16.53 -11.35 2.23
N ASN A 69 16.85 -10.70 3.34
CA ASN A 69 18.14 -10.79 4.01
C ASN A 69 18.10 -11.82 5.16
N VAL A 70 19.17 -11.90 5.95
CA VAL A 70 19.29 -12.82 7.08
C VAL A 70 18.17 -12.68 8.10
N PHE A 71 17.71 -11.44 8.40
CA PHE A 71 16.58 -11.24 9.30
C PHE A 71 15.28 -11.81 8.71
N SER A 72 15.01 -11.51 7.44
CA SER A 72 13.83 -12.03 6.74
C SER A 72 13.81 -13.56 6.71
N PHE A 73 14.98 -14.19 6.60
CA PHE A 73 15.11 -15.63 6.63
C PHE A 73 14.70 -16.20 7.99
N ILE A 74 15.29 -15.70 9.08
CA ILE A 74 14.98 -16.13 10.45
C ILE A 74 13.51 -15.88 10.79
N MET A 75 13.00 -14.67 10.48
CA MET A 75 11.59 -14.34 10.73
C MET A 75 10.63 -15.34 10.07
N LYS A 76 10.90 -15.71 8.81
CA LYS A 76 10.06 -16.68 8.08
C LYS A 76 10.24 -18.11 8.53
N ARG A 77 11.47 -18.53 8.82
CA ARG A 77 11.78 -19.88 9.28
C ARG A 77 11.13 -20.20 10.62
N ASP A 78 11.28 -19.27 11.58
CA ASP A 78 10.91 -19.51 12.98
C ASP A 78 9.58 -18.83 13.37
N GLY A 79 8.92 -18.13 12.43
CA GLY A 79 7.68 -17.40 12.72
C GLY A 79 7.87 -16.21 13.67
N LEU A 80 9.09 -15.64 13.73
CA LEU A 80 9.47 -14.62 14.69
C LEU A 80 9.15 -13.21 14.14
N LEU A 81 8.93 -12.26 15.07
CA LEU A 81 8.96 -10.85 14.76
C LEU A 81 10.41 -10.35 14.60
N PHE A 82 10.59 -9.22 13.92
CA PHE A 82 11.91 -8.66 13.67
C PHE A 82 12.76 -8.46 14.92
N PRO A 83 12.25 -7.92 16.05
CA PRO A 83 13.05 -7.79 17.27
C PRO A 83 13.60 -9.11 17.79
N ASP A 84 12.79 -10.17 17.76
CA ASP A 84 13.19 -11.49 18.25
C ASP A 84 14.21 -12.13 17.32
N ALA A 85 14.03 -12.04 16.02
CA ALA A 85 14.99 -12.49 15.02
C ALA A 85 16.34 -11.78 15.15
N ALA A 86 16.31 -10.45 15.37
CA ALA A 86 17.50 -9.66 15.56
C ALA A 86 18.23 -9.99 16.89
N LEU A 87 17.46 -10.20 17.98
CA LEU A 87 18.04 -10.68 19.26
C LEU A 87 18.69 -12.06 19.13
N MET A 88 18.06 -12.96 18.38
CA MET A 88 18.63 -14.29 18.12
C MET A 88 19.95 -14.20 17.39
N LEU A 89 20.01 -13.43 16.31
CA LEU A 89 21.24 -13.21 15.55
C LEU A 89 22.30 -12.50 16.38
N ALA A 90 21.93 -11.47 17.14
CA ALA A 90 22.85 -10.76 18.01
C ALA A 90 23.50 -11.70 19.03
N ARG A 91 22.74 -12.59 19.65
CA ARG A 91 23.27 -13.62 20.56
C ARG A 91 24.21 -14.59 19.86
N ARG A 92 23.86 -15.03 18.65
CA ARG A 92 24.69 -15.95 17.85
C ARG A 92 26.05 -15.34 17.53
N TYR A 93 26.10 -14.06 17.19
CA TYR A 93 27.31 -13.35 16.78
C TYR A 93 27.97 -12.52 17.90
N GLY A 94 27.53 -12.71 19.14
CA GLY A 94 28.13 -12.05 20.32
C GLY A 94 27.96 -10.52 20.35
N ILE A 95 26.95 -10.00 19.64
CA ILE A 95 26.67 -8.56 19.58
C ILE A 95 25.80 -8.19 20.77
N HIS A 96 26.34 -7.33 21.62
CA HIS A 96 25.59 -6.79 22.75
C HIS A 96 24.58 -5.74 22.27
N ILE A 97 23.30 -6.04 22.40
CA ILE A 97 22.22 -5.06 22.21
C ILE A 97 21.99 -4.41 23.56
N PRO A 98 22.28 -3.10 23.71
CA PRO A 98 21.89 -2.42 24.93
C PRO A 98 20.37 -2.50 25.05
N THR A 99 19.89 -3.19 26.06
CA THR A 99 18.48 -3.17 26.43
C THR A 99 18.16 -1.76 26.93
N ARG A 100 17.92 -0.82 26.03
CA ARG A 100 17.23 0.39 26.38
C ARG A 100 15.84 -0.04 26.78
N THR A 101 15.58 -0.05 28.06
CA THR A 101 14.20 -0.06 28.54
C THR A 101 13.52 1.10 27.87
N LEU A 102 12.57 0.79 26.98
CA LEU A 102 11.74 1.82 26.36
C LEU A 102 11.13 2.64 27.51
N SER A 103 11.11 3.95 27.37
CA SER A 103 10.38 4.74 28.34
C SER A 103 8.91 4.27 28.33
N PRO A 104 8.20 4.34 29.47
CA PRO A 104 6.78 3.93 29.51
C PRO A 104 5.94 4.60 28.42
N GLU A 105 6.32 5.80 28.01
CA GLU A 105 5.67 6.52 26.92
C GLU A 105 5.97 5.90 25.52
N GLN A 106 7.21 5.50 25.27
CA GLN A 106 7.60 4.82 24.02
C GLN A 106 6.92 3.46 23.90
N GLU A 107 6.90 2.69 25.00
CA GLU A 107 6.21 1.39 25.06
C GLU A 107 4.71 1.57 24.81
N ARG A 108 4.08 2.55 25.42
CA ARG A 108 2.66 2.87 25.19
C ARG A 108 2.40 3.26 23.73
N ARG A 109 3.28 4.03 23.08
CA ARG A 109 3.14 4.40 21.65
C ARG A 109 3.24 3.19 20.73
N ILE A 110 4.15 2.28 20.98
CA ILE A 110 4.32 1.04 20.21
C ILE A 110 3.07 0.15 20.37
N ASN A 111 2.66 -0.11 21.61
CA ASN A 111 1.48 -0.94 21.90
C ASN A 111 0.20 -0.35 21.29
N GLU A 112 0.05 0.98 21.32
CA GLU A 112 -1.07 1.66 20.68
C GLU A 112 -1.04 1.47 19.15
N ARG A 113 0.13 1.63 18.51
CA ARG A 113 0.29 1.40 17.08
C ARG A 113 -0.06 -0.04 16.70
N GLU A 114 0.47 -1.02 17.41
CA GLU A 114 0.22 -2.44 17.15
C GLU A 114 -1.27 -2.78 17.34
N SER A 115 -1.90 -2.25 18.36
CA SER A 115 -3.33 -2.42 18.62
C SER A 115 -4.18 -1.85 17.47
N MET A 116 -3.85 -0.65 16.98
CA MET A 116 -4.55 -0.03 15.85
C MET A 116 -4.34 -0.83 14.54
N LEU A 117 -3.14 -1.32 14.27
CA LEU A 117 -2.85 -2.16 13.08
C LEU A 117 -3.64 -3.47 13.13
N SER A 118 -3.69 -4.12 14.31
CA SER A 118 -4.47 -5.34 14.52
C SER A 118 -5.96 -5.12 14.27
N VAL A 119 -6.50 -4.02 14.79
CA VAL A 119 -7.91 -3.64 14.60
C VAL A 119 -8.21 -3.33 13.14
N ASN A 120 -7.36 -2.59 12.45
CA ASN A 120 -7.53 -2.31 11.03
C ASN A 120 -7.50 -3.59 10.19
N ARG A 121 -6.59 -4.52 10.47
CA ARG A 121 -6.55 -5.81 9.79
C ARG A 121 -7.85 -6.60 9.99
N GLN A 122 -8.34 -6.69 11.22
CA GLN A 122 -9.60 -7.37 11.52
C GLN A 122 -10.80 -6.67 10.87
N ALA A 123 -10.82 -5.33 10.81
CA ALA A 123 -11.86 -4.58 10.13
C ALA A 123 -11.85 -4.85 8.63
N MET A 124 -10.68 -4.90 7.99
CA MET A 124 -10.55 -5.28 6.58
C MET A 124 -11.14 -6.69 6.33
N ASP A 125 -10.76 -7.67 7.17
CA ASP A 125 -11.25 -9.03 7.04
C ASP A 125 -12.78 -9.11 7.23
N PHE A 126 -13.33 -8.32 8.17
CA PHE A 126 -14.78 -8.19 8.39
C PHE A 126 -15.48 -7.63 7.14
N TYR A 127 -15.03 -6.50 6.61
CA TYR A 127 -15.62 -5.90 5.40
C TYR A 127 -15.50 -6.80 4.18
N ARG A 128 -14.38 -7.51 4.04
CA ARG A 128 -14.20 -8.49 2.96
C ARG A 128 -15.19 -9.65 3.09
N GLN A 129 -15.39 -10.21 4.28
CA GLN A 129 -16.39 -11.25 4.52
C GLN A 129 -17.81 -10.77 4.21
N GLU A 130 -18.14 -9.52 4.58
CA GLU A 130 -19.43 -8.92 4.25
C GLU A 130 -19.65 -8.81 2.73
N LEU A 131 -18.64 -8.40 1.96
CA LEU A 131 -18.70 -8.36 0.50
C LEU A 131 -18.91 -9.74 -0.11
N LEU A 132 -18.21 -10.76 0.39
CA LEU A 132 -18.14 -12.06 -0.24
C LEU A 132 -19.27 -13.00 0.17
N ARG A 133 -19.82 -12.87 1.37
CA ARG A 133 -20.70 -13.85 2.00
C ARG A 133 -22.07 -13.33 2.40
N SER A 134 -22.24 -12.01 2.57
CA SER A 134 -23.54 -11.48 3.03
C SER A 134 -24.54 -11.29 1.87
N PRO A 135 -25.84 -11.34 2.14
CA PRO A 135 -26.87 -11.03 1.14
C PRO A 135 -26.73 -9.63 0.55
N SER A 136 -26.44 -8.61 1.39
CA SER A 136 -26.18 -7.24 0.95
C SER A 136 -24.87 -7.09 0.17
N GLY A 137 -23.90 -7.96 0.43
CA GLY A 137 -22.65 -8.03 -0.34
C GLY A 137 -22.87 -8.43 -1.81
N LYS A 138 -23.96 -9.16 -2.13
CA LYS A 138 -24.29 -9.49 -3.53
C LYS A 138 -24.56 -8.23 -4.37
N GLN A 139 -25.24 -7.22 -3.81
CA GLN A 139 -25.50 -5.95 -4.50
C GLN A 139 -24.19 -5.18 -4.70
N ALA A 140 -23.36 -5.12 -3.67
CA ALA A 140 -22.05 -4.50 -3.76
C ALA A 140 -21.13 -5.17 -4.79
N MET A 141 -21.15 -6.52 -4.84
CA MET A 141 -20.43 -7.28 -5.84
C MET A 141 -20.97 -7.06 -7.26
N ALA A 142 -22.27 -6.97 -7.42
CA ALA A 142 -22.91 -6.64 -8.71
C ALA A 142 -22.51 -5.24 -9.19
N TYR A 143 -22.45 -4.26 -8.26
CA TYR A 143 -21.96 -2.93 -8.55
C TYR A 143 -20.49 -2.92 -9.03
N LEU A 144 -19.60 -3.65 -8.35
CA LEU A 144 -18.19 -3.77 -8.76
C LEU A 144 -18.05 -4.43 -10.14
N LYS A 145 -18.84 -5.47 -10.41
CA LYS A 145 -18.88 -6.12 -11.73
C LYS A 145 -19.44 -5.22 -12.82
N LYS A 146 -20.49 -4.42 -12.53
CA LYS A 146 -21.03 -3.43 -13.47
C LYS A 146 -19.98 -2.35 -13.82
N ARG A 147 -19.07 -2.05 -12.87
CA ARG A 147 -17.90 -1.21 -13.09
C ARG A 147 -16.76 -1.89 -13.84
N GLY A 148 -16.95 -3.11 -14.34
CA GLY A 148 -15.94 -3.85 -15.11
C GLY A 148 -14.88 -4.56 -14.28
N LEU A 149 -14.88 -4.46 -12.94
CA LEU A 149 -13.82 -5.03 -12.12
C LEU A 149 -13.87 -6.55 -12.08
N SER A 150 -12.74 -7.17 -12.35
CA SER A 150 -12.54 -8.61 -12.25
C SER A 150 -12.48 -9.07 -10.79
N ARG A 151 -12.74 -10.34 -10.58
CA ARG A 151 -12.60 -10.95 -9.26
C ARG A 151 -11.17 -10.88 -8.75
N GLU A 152 -10.20 -11.03 -9.62
CA GLU A 152 -8.78 -10.96 -9.29
C GLU A 152 -8.40 -9.58 -8.70
N ILE A 153 -8.84 -8.50 -9.31
CA ILE A 153 -8.61 -7.13 -8.80
C ILE A 153 -9.30 -6.91 -7.46
N ILE A 154 -10.56 -7.34 -7.32
CA ILE A 154 -11.30 -7.26 -6.05
C ILE A 154 -10.54 -7.97 -4.92
N ASP A 155 -9.98 -9.15 -5.20
CA ASP A 155 -9.22 -9.92 -4.22
C ASP A 155 -7.82 -9.33 -3.97
N THR A 156 -7.12 -8.88 -4.99
CA THR A 156 -5.77 -8.26 -4.90
C THR A 156 -5.79 -7.00 -4.03
N PHE A 157 -6.79 -6.15 -4.23
CA PHE A 157 -6.96 -4.92 -3.45
C PHE A 157 -7.74 -5.13 -2.14
N CYS A 158 -8.11 -6.36 -1.82
CA CYS A 158 -8.85 -6.72 -0.61
C CYS A 158 -10.14 -5.91 -0.43
N LEU A 159 -10.86 -5.61 -1.51
CA LEU A 159 -12.07 -4.81 -1.44
C LEU A 159 -13.11 -5.45 -0.51
N GLY A 160 -13.85 -4.61 0.20
CA GLY A 160 -14.86 -5.00 1.15
C GLY A 160 -16.18 -4.26 0.97
N TYR A 161 -17.13 -4.55 1.85
CA TYR A 161 -18.39 -3.84 1.92
C TYR A 161 -18.80 -3.56 3.37
N ALA A 162 -19.08 -2.31 3.67
CA ALA A 162 -19.72 -1.91 4.89
C ALA A 162 -21.22 -1.81 4.64
N LYS A 163 -21.98 -2.77 5.14
CA LYS A 163 -23.43 -2.79 4.95
C LYS A 163 -24.12 -1.61 5.64
N GLU A 164 -25.34 -1.31 5.22
CA GLU A 164 -26.15 -0.28 5.84
C GLU A 164 -26.44 -0.60 7.31
N GLY A 165 -26.56 0.45 8.13
CA GLY A 165 -26.81 0.34 9.57
C GLY A 165 -25.67 0.96 10.40
N TRP A 166 -25.96 1.18 11.68
CA TRP A 166 -25.15 2.07 12.51
C TRP A 166 -24.02 1.39 13.29
N ASN A 167 -24.12 0.08 13.57
CA ASN A 167 -23.30 -0.57 14.61
C ASN A 167 -22.79 -1.97 14.22
N HIS A 168 -22.67 -2.31 12.93
CA HIS A 168 -22.27 -3.65 12.52
C HIS A 168 -20.83 -3.97 12.91
N LEU A 169 -19.91 -3.08 12.58
CA LEU A 169 -18.50 -3.23 12.93
C LEU A 169 -18.30 -3.07 14.44
N LEU A 170 -18.97 -2.08 15.06
CA LEU A 170 -18.92 -1.87 16.50
C LEU A 170 -19.35 -3.13 17.26
N ASN A 171 -20.48 -3.74 16.88
CA ASN A 171 -20.96 -4.98 17.49
C ASN A 171 -20.00 -6.17 17.28
N TYR A 172 -19.37 -6.26 16.10
CA TYR A 172 -18.36 -7.28 15.84
C TYR A 172 -17.18 -7.18 16.81
N PHE A 173 -16.66 -5.98 17.04
CA PHE A 173 -15.55 -5.76 17.96
C PHE A 173 -15.96 -5.83 19.43
N SER A 174 -17.17 -5.42 19.78
CA SER A 174 -17.72 -5.57 21.14
C SER A 174 -17.76 -7.03 21.58
N LYS A 175 -18.18 -7.93 20.68
CA LYS A 175 -18.16 -9.39 20.93
C LYS A 175 -16.75 -9.94 21.16
N LYS A 176 -15.73 -9.26 20.69
CA LYS A 176 -14.30 -9.62 20.85
C LYS A 176 -13.65 -8.92 22.06
N GLY A 177 -14.39 -8.11 22.79
CA GLY A 177 -13.86 -7.36 23.93
C GLY A 177 -12.93 -6.21 23.56
N THR A 178 -12.95 -5.74 22.30
CA THR A 178 -12.09 -4.63 21.84
C THR A 178 -12.65 -3.30 22.37
N PRO A 179 -11.84 -2.48 23.07
CA PRO A 179 -12.30 -1.20 23.59
C PRO A 179 -12.72 -0.24 22.47
N PRO A 180 -13.89 0.44 22.57
CA PRO A 180 -14.35 1.39 21.54
C PRO A 180 -13.34 2.52 21.25
N ARG A 181 -12.59 2.97 22.25
CA ARG A 181 -11.54 3.99 22.06
C ARG A 181 -10.45 3.57 21.06
N THR A 182 -10.12 2.28 20.97
CA THR A 182 -9.16 1.79 19.97
C THR A 182 -9.74 1.91 18.57
N LEU A 183 -11.03 1.57 18.40
CA LEU A 183 -11.74 1.71 17.11
C LEU A 183 -11.86 3.17 16.67
N GLU A 184 -12.17 4.06 17.62
CA GLU A 184 -12.25 5.51 17.39
C GLU A 184 -10.90 6.08 16.95
N LYS A 185 -9.82 5.76 17.67
CA LYS A 185 -8.45 6.16 17.31
C LYS A 185 -8.01 5.64 15.93
N SER A 186 -8.53 4.47 15.52
CA SER A 186 -8.32 3.91 14.19
C SER A 186 -9.21 4.52 13.11
N GLY A 187 -10.12 5.44 13.48
CA GLY A 187 -11.03 6.10 12.55
C GLY A 187 -12.14 5.20 12.00
N LEU A 188 -12.45 4.09 12.68
CA LEU A 188 -13.46 3.11 12.25
C LEU A 188 -14.85 3.43 12.77
N ILE A 189 -14.94 4.09 13.91
CA ILE A 189 -16.19 4.54 14.52
C ILE A 189 -16.12 6.03 14.85
N VAL A 190 -17.27 6.62 15.09
CA VAL A 190 -17.42 8.05 15.41
C VAL A 190 -18.25 8.17 16.69
N GLN A 191 -17.81 9.03 17.61
CA GLN A 191 -18.56 9.35 18.81
C GLN A 191 -19.82 10.16 18.44
N ARG A 192 -20.96 9.86 19.06
CA ARG A 192 -22.20 10.61 18.88
C ARG A 192 -22.09 12.00 19.51
N LYS A 193 -22.50 13.04 18.78
CA LYS A 193 -22.36 14.44 19.26
C LYS A 193 -23.23 14.77 20.49
N ASN A 194 -24.45 14.21 20.54
CA ASN A 194 -25.47 14.60 21.51
C ASN A 194 -25.99 13.42 22.34
N GLN A 195 -25.32 12.27 22.30
CA GLN A 195 -25.73 11.06 23.00
C GLN A 195 -24.47 10.26 23.35
N ASP A 196 -24.55 9.46 24.42
CA ASP A 196 -23.51 8.52 24.73
C ASP A 196 -23.41 7.43 23.63
N GLY A 197 -22.18 7.00 23.35
CA GLY A 197 -21.91 5.90 22.46
C GLY A 197 -21.27 6.29 21.12
N PHE A 198 -21.15 5.29 20.27
CA PHE A 198 -20.46 5.36 18.99
C PHE A 198 -21.32 4.79 17.86
N TYR A 199 -20.92 5.05 16.63
CA TYR A 199 -21.49 4.43 15.44
C TYR A 199 -20.41 4.18 14.39
N ASP A 200 -20.65 3.22 13.49
CA ASP A 200 -19.73 2.86 12.42
C ASP A 200 -19.51 4.04 11.47
N ARG A 201 -18.25 4.38 11.18
CA ARG A 201 -17.93 5.45 10.24
C ARG A 201 -18.39 5.13 8.83
N PHE A 202 -18.15 3.90 8.37
CA PHE A 202 -18.50 3.45 7.03
C PHE A 202 -19.82 2.65 7.07
N ARG A 203 -20.77 3.03 6.21
CA ARG A 203 -22.11 2.43 6.12
C ARG A 203 -22.59 2.52 4.68
N GLY A 204 -23.17 1.42 4.11
CA GLY A 204 -23.64 1.35 2.75
C GLY A 204 -22.57 1.64 1.69
N ARG A 205 -21.31 1.20 1.92
CA ARG A 205 -20.18 1.61 1.09
C ARG A 205 -19.30 0.44 0.68
N ILE A 206 -18.82 0.46 -0.56
CA ILE A 206 -17.63 -0.30 -0.97
C ILE A 206 -16.45 0.22 -0.15
N ILE A 207 -15.65 -0.69 0.37
CA ILE A 207 -14.48 -0.38 1.21
C ILE A 207 -13.21 -0.69 0.46
N PHE A 208 -12.30 0.29 0.45
CA PHE A 208 -10.97 0.24 -0.12
C PHE A 208 -9.96 0.29 1.03
N PRO A 209 -9.35 -0.83 1.43
CA PRO A 209 -8.30 -0.80 2.44
C PRO A 209 -7.07 -0.05 1.93
N ILE A 210 -6.56 0.88 2.70
CA ILE A 210 -5.36 1.67 2.41
C ILE A 210 -4.20 1.03 3.14
N PHE A 211 -3.16 0.65 2.40
CA PHE A 211 -2.00 -0.04 2.93
C PHE A 211 -0.78 0.87 3.00
N GLU A 212 0.00 0.68 4.04
CA GLU A 212 1.39 1.14 4.09
C GLU A 212 2.26 0.26 3.15
N SER A 213 3.43 0.74 2.76
CA SER A 213 4.33 0.02 1.84
C SER A 213 4.75 -1.39 2.31
N ASN A 214 4.67 -1.68 3.61
CA ASN A 214 4.94 -2.97 4.26
C ASN A 214 3.70 -3.88 4.42
N MET A 215 2.60 -3.59 3.71
CA MET A 215 1.35 -4.36 3.71
C MET A 215 0.50 -4.26 5.00
N HIS A 216 0.78 -3.32 5.89
CA HIS A 216 -0.13 -3.04 7.00
C HIS A 216 -1.31 -2.17 6.54
N VAL A 217 -2.52 -2.53 6.96
CA VAL A 217 -3.72 -1.70 6.72
C VAL A 217 -3.71 -0.52 7.69
N ILE A 218 -3.60 0.69 7.17
CA ILE A 218 -3.49 1.91 7.96
C ILE A 218 -4.77 2.75 8.00
N ALA A 219 -5.64 2.58 6.99
CA ALA A 219 -6.88 3.34 6.85
C ALA A 219 -7.83 2.67 5.85
N PHE A 220 -8.97 3.32 5.60
CA PHE A 220 -9.97 2.89 4.64
C PHE A 220 -10.53 4.06 3.85
N GLY A 221 -10.85 3.81 2.59
CA GLY A 221 -11.75 4.62 1.78
C GLY A 221 -13.10 3.93 1.68
N GLY A 222 -14.16 4.70 1.49
CA GLY A 222 -15.50 4.16 1.29
C GLY A 222 -16.25 4.90 0.20
N ARG A 223 -16.90 4.19 -0.75
CA ARG A 223 -17.74 4.77 -1.79
C ARG A 223 -19.15 4.23 -1.71
N VAL A 224 -20.15 5.10 -1.77
CA VAL A 224 -21.57 4.71 -1.86
C VAL A 224 -21.87 3.98 -3.17
N LEU A 225 -22.91 3.14 -3.15
CA LEU A 225 -23.36 2.41 -4.34
C LEU A 225 -24.34 3.25 -5.20
N ASP A 226 -24.90 4.28 -4.61
CA ASP A 226 -25.86 5.20 -5.18
C ASP A 226 -25.25 6.62 -5.32
N ASP A 227 -26.10 7.63 -5.54
CA ASP A 227 -25.69 9.04 -5.68
C ASP A 227 -25.73 9.82 -4.35
N SER A 228 -25.84 9.15 -3.22
CA SER A 228 -25.84 9.79 -1.91
C SER A 228 -24.50 10.47 -1.60
N LEU A 229 -24.57 11.60 -0.88
CA LEU A 229 -23.39 12.38 -0.52
C LEU A 229 -22.94 12.11 0.93
N PRO A 230 -21.64 12.16 1.19
CA PRO A 230 -20.54 12.35 0.24
C PRO A 230 -20.30 11.05 -0.56
N LYS A 231 -20.08 11.18 -1.87
CA LYS A 231 -19.81 10.04 -2.77
C LYS A 231 -18.63 9.19 -2.27
N TYR A 232 -17.55 9.83 -1.85
CA TYR A 232 -16.39 9.19 -1.22
C TYR A 232 -16.20 9.67 0.21
N LEU A 233 -15.81 8.77 1.09
CA LEU A 233 -15.48 9.04 2.49
C LEU A 233 -14.20 8.30 2.84
N ASN A 234 -13.18 9.02 3.30
CA ASN A 234 -11.94 8.41 3.78
C ASN A 234 -11.88 8.40 5.32
N SER A 235 -11.01 7.54 5.88
CA SER A 235 -10.63 7.63 7.29
C SER A 235 -10.15 9.04 7.63
N PRO A 236 -10.34 9.50 8.86
CA PRO A 236 -9.71 10.72 9.34
C PRO A 236 -8.19 10.52 9.46
N GLU A 237 -7.46 11.62 9.62
CA GLU A 237 -6.06 11.55 10.05
C GLU A 237 -5.95 10.80 11.38
N THR A 238 -4.98 9.88 11.45
CA THR A 238 -4.72 9.08 12.66
C THR A 238 -3.21 8.98 12.89
N ARG A 239 -2.79 8.32 13.95
CA ARG A 239 -1.36 8.01 14.14
C ARG A 239 -0.79 7.05 13.09
N LEU A 240 -1.64 6.28 12.41
CA LEU A 240 -1.24 5.36 11.33
C LEU A 240 -1.35 6.00 9.96
N TYR A 241 -2.29 6.91 9.76
CA TYR A 241 -2.69 7.41 8.46
C TYR A 241 -2.56 8.92 8.35
N ASN A 242 -1.79 9.35 7.38
CA ASN A 242 -1.66 10.73 6.97
C ASN A 242 -1.88 10.83 5.46
N LYS A 243 -2.90 11.58 5.02
CA LYS A 243 -3.29 11.70 3.61
C LYS A 243 -2.18 12.27 2.74
N SER A 244 -1.44 13.25 3.26
CA SER A 244 -0.36 13.89 2.51
C SER A 244 0.87 12.99 2.29
N ARG A 245 0.90 11.81 2.91
CA ARG A 245 2.00 10.83 2.82
C ARG A 245 1.56 9.45 2.37
N SER A 246 0.27 9.28 2.06
CA SER A 246 -0.29 7.98 1.71
C SER A 246 -0.72 7.96 0.25
N LEU A 247 -0.19 7.00 -0.50
CA LEU A 247 -0.55 6.73 -1.90
C LEU A 247 -1.21 5.36 -1.98
N TYR A 248 -2.44 5.33 -2.49
CA TYR A 248 -3.18 4.08 -2.68
C TYR A 248 -2.54 3.24 -3.78
N GLY A 249 -2.41 1.94 -3.56
CA GLY A 249 -1.79 1.01 -4.50
C GLY A 249 -0.26 0.95 -4.47
N LEU A 250 0.43 1.85 -3.74
CA LEU A 250 1.89 1.86 -3.67
C LEU A 250 2.48 0.55 -3.13
N ASN A 251 1.81 -0.09 -2.17
CA ASN A 251 2.19 -1.39 -1.63
C ASN A 251 2.29 -2.48 -2.72
N LEU A 252 1.43 -2.44 -3.73
CA LEU A 252 1.41 -3.35 -4.87
C LEU A 252 2.32 -2.88 -6.01
N GLY A 253 2.26 -1.59 -6.33
CA GLY A 253 2.97 -1.00 -7.48
C GLY A 253 4.46 -0.73 -7.29
N LYS A 254 4.96 -0.63 -6.06
CA LYS A 254 6.33 -0.18 -5.75
C LYS A 254 7.45 -0.94 -6.50
N LEU A 255 7.30 -2.25 -6.70
CA LEU A 255 8.29 -3.04 -7.43
C LEU A 255 8.30 -2.72 -8.92
N LYS A 256 7.12 -2.54 -9.51
CA LYS A 256 6.99 -2.13 -10.92
C LYS A 256 7.45 -0.69 -11.13
N CYS A 257 7.13 0.23 -10.22
CA CYS A 257 7.66 1.59 -10.25
C CYS A 257 9.20 1.59 -10.28
N ARG A 258 9.83 0.77 -9.44
CA ARG A 258 11.29 0.64 -9.41
C ARG A 258 11.87 0.01 -10.67
N GLN A 259 11.22 -1.05 -11.20
CA GLN A 259 11.69 -1.75 -12.41
C GLN A 259 11.62 -0.88 -13.67
N LEU A 260 10.57 -0.08 -13.78
CA LEU A 260 10.30 0.77 -14.93
C LEU A 260 10.81 2.20 -14.76
N GLU A 261 11.31 2.54 -13.57
CA GLU A 261 11.72 3.90 -13.20
C GLU A 261 10.65 4.95 -13.55
N ALA A 262 9.39 4.55 -13.47
CA ALA A 262 8.24 5.36 -13.87
C ALA A 262 7.02 5.06 -13.01
N VAL A 263 6.16 6.06 -12.81
CA VAL A 263 4.90 5.92 -12.09
C VAL A 263 3.79 6.74 -12.73
N TYR A 264 2.61 6.14 -12.82
CA TYR A 264 1.35 6.83 -13.15
C TYR A 264 0.67 7.26 -11.86
N ILE A 265 0.19 8.50 -11.83
CA ILE A 265 -0.56 9.03 -10.70
C ILE A 265 -1.95 9.42 -11.18
N VAL A 266 -2.97 8.85 -10.55
CA VAL A 266 -4.39 9.15 -10.77
C VAL A 266 -5.02 9.72 -9.51
N GLU A 267 -6.26 10.21 -9.58
CA GLU A 267 -6.93 10.82 -8.44
C GLU A 267 -7.75 9.83 -7.60
N GLY A 268 -8.43 8.88 -8.27
CA GLY A 268 -9.46 8.04 -7.68
C GLY A 268 -9.08 6.57 -7.46
N TYR A 269 -9.88 5.91 -6.64
CA TYR A 269 -9.73 4.47 -6.37
C TYR A 269 -9.99 3.63 -7.62
N PHE A 270 -11.08 3.92 -8.35
CA PHE A 270 -11.47 3.14 -9.51
C PHE A 270 -10.50 3.32 -10.67
N ASP A 271 -9.97 4.53 -10.85
CA ASP A 271 -8.95 4.81 -11.86
C ASP A 271 -7.73 3.92 -11.67
N LEU A 272 -7.25 3.83 -10.41
CA LEU A 272 -6.15 2.95 -10.08
C LEU A 272 -6.47 1.47 -10.30
N LEU A 273 -7.66 1.03 -9.89
CA LEU A 273 -8.07 -0.36 -10.09
C LEU A 273 -8.14 -0.71 -11.58
N ALA A 274 -8.64 0.21 -12.42
CA ALA A 274 -8.69 0.05 -13.86
C ALA A 274 -7.28 -0.05 -14.46
N LEU A 275 -6.34 0.83 -14.08
CA LEU A 275 -4.94 0.75 -14.51
C LEU A 275 -4.32 -0.61 -14.15
N HIS A 276 -4.44 -1.05 -12.89
CA HIS A 276 -3.91 -2.35 -12.46
C HIS A 276 -4.54 -3.52 -13.22
N GLN A 277 -5.85 -3.48 -13.46
CA GLN A 277 -6.55 -4.53 -14.21
C GLN A 277 -6.07 -4.65 -15.65
N HIS A 278 -5.72 -3.52 -16.28
CA HIS A 278 -5.17 -3.47 -17.63
C HIS A 278 -3.63 -3.60 -17.67
N GLY A 279 -3.00 -4.04 -16.55
CA GLY A 279 -1.57 -4.37 -16.50
C GLY A 279 -0.64 -3.18 -16.19
N ILE A 280 -1.16 -1.96 -16.03
CA ILE A 280 -0.36 -0.76 -15.67
C ILE A 280 -0.19 -0.73 -14.14
N GLN A 281 0.63 -1.66 -13.63
CA GLN A 281 0.81 -1.86 -12.19
C GLN A 281 1.75 -0.85 -11.52
N ASN A 282 2.54 -0.09 -12.28
CA ASN A 282 3.34 1.02 -11.78
C ASN A 282 2.50 2.30 -11.64
N SER A 283 1.38 2.19 -10.95
CA SER A 283 0.42 3.27 -10.75
C SER A 283 0.01 3.41 -9.29
N VAL A 284 -0.36 4.62 -8.88
CA VAL A 284 -0.81 4.99 -7.53
C VAL A 284 -1.92 6.03 -7.61
N ALA A 285 -2.74 6.17 -6.53
CA ALA A 285 -3.75 7.21 -6.44
C ALA A 285 -3.59 8.11 -5.21
N THR A 286 -3.97 9.39 -5.34
CA THR A 286 -3.81 10.43 -4.29
C THR A 286 -4.98 10.53 -3.31
N LEU A 287 -6.05 9.75 -3.50
CA LEU A 287 -7.17 9.61 -2.56
C LEU A 287 -8.01 10.87 -2.32
N GLY A 288 -8.26 11.65 -3.38
CA GLY A 288 -9.07 12.87 -3.31
C GLY A 288 -8.37 14.03 -2.58
N THR A 289 -7.04 14.02 -2.58
CA THR A 289 -6.19 15.15 -2.20
C THR A 289 -5.29 15.52 -3.38
N SER A 290 -4.92 16.79 -3.51
CA SER A 290 -3.86 17.16 -4.45
C SER A 290 -2.56 16.45 -4.07
N ILE A 291 -1.72 16.18 -5.07
CA ILE A 291 -0.37 15.66 -4.82
C ILE A 291 0.40 16.59 -3.88
N THR A 292 1.27 16.04 -3.04
CA THR A 292 2.05 16.79 -2.05
C THR A 292 3.55 16.59 -2.28
N THR A 293 4.36 17.44 -1.69
CA THR A 293 5.83 17.29 -1.71
C THR A 293 6.26 15.97 -1.07
N GLU A 294 5.57 15.54 -0.02
CA GLU A 294 5.84 14.26 0.64
C GLU A 294 5.53 13.06 -0.27
N HIS A 295 4.44 13.12 -1.05
CA HIS A 295 4.15 12.10 -2.07
C HIS A 295 5.28 12.01 -3.08
N VAL A 296 5.75 13.14 -3.59
CA VAL A 296 6.87 13.20 -4.56
C VAL A 296 8.16 12.63 -3.96
N GLN A 297 8.49 12.96 -2.71
CA GLN A 297 9.66 12.39 -2.02
C GLN A 297 9.57 10.87 -1.86
N ILE A 298 8.38 10.36 -1.50
CA ILE A 298 8.15 8.91 -1.39
C ILE A 298 8.35 8.23 -2.75
N LEU A 299 7.75 8.75 -3.81
CA LEU A 299 7.87 8.19 -5.16
C LEU A 299 9.30 8.23 -5.66
N ARG A 300 10.02 9.34 -5.44
CA ARG A 300 11.45 9.46 -5.78
C ARG A 300 12.31 8.36 -5.15
N GLY A 301 11.97 7.91 -3.94
CA GLY A 301 12.63 6.78 -3.29
C GLY A 301 12.46 5.44 -4.02
N PHE A 302 11.44 5.31 -4.88
CA PHE A 302 11.18 4.10 -5.67
C PHE A 302 11.64 4.23 -7.12
N ILE A 303 11.38 5.36 -7.79
CA ILE A 303 11.71 5.55 -9.21
C ILE A 303 13.09 6.17 -9.46
N GLY A 304 13.79 6.60 -8.41
CA GLY A 304 15.07 7.28 -8.53
C GLY A 304 14.93 8.77 -8.89
N LYS A 305 16.06 9.46 -9.01
CA LYS A 305 16.10 10.90 -9.31
C LYS A 305 15.73 11.24 -10.76
N ASP A 306 16.02 10.33 -11.68
CA ASP A 306 15.78 10.50 -13.12
C ASP A 306 14.48 9.81 -13.57
N GLY A 307 13.73 9.24 -12.62
CA GLY A 307 12.48 8.55 -12.87
C GLY A 307 11.38 9.46 -13.41
N LYS A 308 10.47 8.87 -14.19
CA LYS A 308 9.38 9.55 -14.86
C LYS A 308 8.08 9.46 -14.08
N VAL A 309 7.40 10.58 -13.91
CA VAL A 309 6.04 10.64 -13.35
C VAL A 309 5.07 11.05 -14.45
N ILE A 310 4.00 10.29 -14.64
CA ILE A 310 2.89 10.62 -15.53
C ILE A 310 1.66 10.92 -14.66
N LEU A 311 1.24 12.18 -14.65
CA LEU A 311 0.03 12.62 -14.00
C LEU A 311 -1.13 12.47 -14.96
N VAL A 312 -2.11 11.66 -14.61
CA VAL A 312 -3.30 11.44 -15.44
C VAL A 312 -4.48 12.14 -14.78
N PHE A 313 -5.03 13.12 -15.48
CA PHE A 313 -6.15 13.93 -15.02
C PHE A 313 -7.39 13.74 -15.90
N ASP A 314 -8.54 13.87 -15.27
CA ASP A 314 -9.80 14.00 -15.96
C ASP A 314 -9.82 15.29 -16.81
N SER A 315 -10.62 15.33 -17.85
CA SER A 315 -10.75 16.49 -18.76
C SER A 315 -11.51 17.67 -18.16
N ASP A 316 -12.03 17.54 -16.95
CA ASP A 316 -12.83 18.59 -16.32
C ASP A 316 -11.98 19.76 -15.77
N ASP A 317 -12.64 20.85 -15.44
CA ASP A 317 -12.00 22.03 -14.86
C ASP A 317 -11.26 21.75 -13.56
N ALA A 318 -11.68 20.74 -12.80
CA ALA A 318 -11.04 20.35 -11.55
C ALA A 318 -9.70 19.67 -11.82
N GLY A 319 -9.64 18.73 -12.79
CA GLY A 319 -8.43 18.07 -13.24
C GLY A 319 -7.40 19.06 -13.79
N ILE A 320 -7.83 20.01 -14.64
CA ILE A 320 -6.95 21.07 -15.17
C ILE A 320 -6.39 21.96 -14.04
N LYS A 321 -7.20 22.31 -13.04
CA LYS A 321 -6.74 23.06 -11.86
C LYS A 321 -5.78 22.23 -11.00
N ALA A 322 -6.03 20.93 -10.86
CA ALA A 322 -5.16 20.02 -10.12
C ALA A 322 -3.80 19.87 -10.83
N ALA A 323 -3.80 19.72 -12.16
CA ALA A 323 -2.58 19.74 -12.98
C ALA A 323 -1.74 20.99 -12.72
N LYS A 324 -2.35 22.17 -12.77
CA LYS A 324 -1.63 23.44 -12.52
C LYS A 324 -1.06 23.54 -11.11
N ARG A 325 -1.76 23.06 -10.09
CA ARG A 325 -1.26 23.05 -8.70
C ARG A 325 -0.10 22.08 -8.48
N SER A 326 -0.03 21.02 -9.26
CA SER A 326 1.02 20.00 -9.12
C SER A 326 2.39 20.49 -9.60
N ILE A 327 2.44 21.49 -10.45
CA ILE A 327 3.65 22.00 -11.11
C ILE A 327 4.71 22.44 -10.11
N ASP A 328 4.37 23.33 -9.19
CA ASP A 328 5.28 23.86 -8.16
C ASP A 328 5.84 22.75 -7.26
N ILE A 329 5.08 21.67 -7.11
CA ILE A 329 5.44 20.53 -6.25
C ILE A 329 6.50 19.66 -6.95
N PHE A 330 6.34 19.39 -8.25
CA PHE A 330 7.28 18.60 -9.01
C PHE A 330 8.58 19.36 -9.32
N ASP A 331 8.48 20.66 -9.60
CA ASP A 331 9.66 21.53 -9.76
C ASP A 331 10.53 21.51 -8.51
N LYS A 332 9.95 21.75 -7.35
CA LYS A 332 10.64 21.64 -6.05
C LYS A 332 11.14 20.22 -5.73
N GLY A 333 10.49 19.19 -6.26
CA GLY A 333 10.86 17.79 -6.07
C GLY A 333 11.99 17.31 -6.99
N TYR A 334 12.37 18.10 -8.00
CA TYR A 334 13.37 17.72 -9.02
C TYR A 334 13.05 16.37 -9.68
N ILE A 335 11.78 16.14 -10.04
CA ILE A 335 11.33 14.94 -10.75
C ILE A 335 10.77 15.34 -12.11
N ASN A 336 11.14 14.57 -13.14
CA ASN A 336 10.58 14.71 -14.48
C ASN A 336 9.11 14.27 -14.48
N ALA A 337 8.18 15.23 -14.56
CA ALA A 337 6.75 14.95 -14.62
C ALA A 337 6.16 15.37 -15.97
N GLN A 338 5.27 14.50 -16.46
CA GLN A 338 4.44 14.74 -17.62
C GLN A 338 2.96 14.76 -17.22
N ILE A 339 2.18 15.53 -17.94
CA ILE A 339 0.75 15.69 -17.72
C ILE A 339 0.02 15.08 -18.91
N LEU A 340 -0.90 14.19 -18.63
CA LEU A 340 -1.88 13.65 -19.56
C LEU A 340 -3.26 14.11 -19.09
N VAL A 341 -3.97 14.84 -19.94
CA VAL A 341 -5.39 15.13 -19.77
C VAL A 341 -6.14 14.24 -20.75
N LEU A 342 -7.10 13.48 -20.23
CA LEU A 342 -7.90 12.57 -21.05
C LEU A 342 -8.88 13.34 -21.98
N PRO A 343 -9.42 12.70 -23.02
CA PRO A 343 -10.47 13.28 -23.86
C PRO A 343 -11.69 13.66 -23.04
N GLU A 344 -12.45 14.65 -23.54
CA GLU A 344 -13.64 15.16 -22.85
C GLU A 344 -14.66 14.06 -22.52
N GLY A 345 -15.13 14.03 -21.27
CA GLY A 345 -16.09 13.06 -20.78
C GLY A 345 -15.51 11.76 -20.23
N TYR A 346 -14.18 11.59 -20.28
CA TYR A 346 -13.51 10.38 -19.77
C TYR A 346 -12.70 10.64 -18.52
N ASP A 347 -12.78 9.68 -17.59
CA ASP A 347 -11.83 9.42 -16.53
C ASP A 347 -10.97 8.18 -16.89
N PRO A 348 -9.87 7.89 -16.19
CA PRO A 348 -9.02 6.73 -16.50
C PRO A 348 -9.76 5.40 -16.47
N ASP A 349 -10.74 5.25 -15.56
CA ASP A 349 -11.61 4.07 -15.43
C ASP A 349 -12.42 3.84 -16.71
N SER A 350 -13.24 4.81 -17.11
CA SER A 350 -14.10 4.70 -18.29
C SER A 350 -13.32 4.58 -19.60
N TYR A 351 -12.20 5.33 -19.73
CA TYR A 351 -11.39 5.29 -20.94
C TYR A 351 -10.76 3.91 -21.17
N LEU A 352 -10.17 3.33 -20.13
CA LEU A 352 -9.54 2.01 -20.23
C LEU A 352 -10.54 0.89 -20.52
N PHE A 353 -11.74 0.94 -19.94
CA PHE A 353 -12.76 -0.08 -20.22
C PHE A 353 -13.38 0.06 -21.61
N GLU A 354 -13.42 1.25 -22.19
CA GLU A 354 -13.99 1.47 -23.53
C GLU A 354 -12.97 1.24 -24.64
N PHE A 355 -11.75 1.76 -24.51
CA PHE A 355 -10.75 1.77 -25.61
C PHE A 355 -9.57 0.81 -25.38
N GLY A 356 -9.39 0.32 -24.16
CA GLY A 356 -8.32 -0.63 -23.82
C GLY A 356 -6.97 0.02 -23.54
N VAL A 357 -6.00 -0.83 -23.20
CA VAL A 357 -4.67 -0.40 -22.75
C VAL A 357 -3.83 0.21 -23.86
N ASP A 358 -3.91 -0.29 -25.09
CA ASP A 358 -3.09 0.21 -26.20
C ASP A 358 -3.45 1.65 -26.54
N ALA A 359 -4.74 1.97 -26.65
CA ALA A 359 -5.22 3.34 -26.86
C ALA A 359 -4.82 4.28 -25.70
N PHE A 360 -4.83 3.79 -24.46
CA PHE A 360 -4.37 4.57 -23.32
C PHE A 360 -2.85 4.85 -23.39
N LEU A 361 -2.05 3.87 -23.75
CA LEU A 361 -0.59 4.04 -23.92
C LEU A 361 -0.24 4.97 -25.08
N ASP A 362 -1.04 4.96 -26.15
CA ASP A 362 -0.91 5.93 -27.25
C ASP A 362 -1.14 7.37 -26.77
N LEU A 363 -2.16 7.60 -25.92
CA LEU A 363 -2.35 8.91 -25.27
C LEU A 363 -1.18 9.26 -24.35
N VAL A 364 -0.67 8.31 -23.59
CA VAL A 364 0.49 8.53 -22.71
C VAL A 364 1.72 8.96 -23.51
N SER A 365 1.90 8.44 -24.74
CA SER A 365 3.00 8.86 -25.62
C SER A 365 2.94 10.35 -26.00
N GLN A 366 1.76 10.94 -25.94
CA GLN A 366 1.48 12.35 -26.22
C GLN A 366 1.46 13.23 -24.95
N ALA A 367 1.73 12.65 -23.78
CA ALA A 367 1.76 13.38 -22.52
C ALA A 367 2.79 14.52 -22.57
N GLN A 368 2.37 15.69 -22.17
CA GLN A 368 3.16 16.93 -22.27
C GLN A 368 4.03 17.12 -21.03
N GLY A 369 5.24 17.59 -21.23
CA GLY A 369 6.03 18.11 -20.11
C GLY A 369 5.32 19.30 -19.43
N ILE A 370 5.57 19.50 -18.15
CA ILE A 370 4.91 20.53 -17.33
C ILE A 370 4.93 21.91 -17.99
N ILE A 371 6.09 22.34 -18.55
CA ILE A 371 6.25 23.67 -19.14
C ILE A 371 5.39 23.81 -20.41
N SER A 372 5.40 22.79 -21.28
CA SER A 372 4.59 22.78 -22.51
C SER A 372 3.10 22.85 -22.17
N PHE A 373 2.66 22.08 -21.20
CA PHE A 373 1.26 22.10 -20.73
C PHE A 373 0.82 23.48 -20.22
N LEU A 374 1.71 24.19 -19.50
CA LEU A 374 1.43 25.56 -19.04
C LEU A 374 1.27 26.54 -20.21
N MET A 375 2.18 26.48 -21.18
CA MET A 375 2.13 27.36 -22.37
C MET A 375 0.84 27.16 -23.14
N ASP A 376 0.47 25.90 -23.43
CA ASP A 376 -0.76 25.57 -24.16
C ASP A 376 -2.02 25.98 -23.37
N SER A 377 -1.99 25.82 -22.04
CA SER A 377 -3.09 26.23 -21.17
C SER A 377 -3.25 27.76 -21.05
N ALA A 378 -2.20 28.53 -21.27
CA ALA A 378 -2.24 29.98 -21.28
C ALA A 378 -2.79 30.51 -22.64
N VAL A 379 -2.38 29.89 -23.75
CA VAL A 379 -2.84 30.27 -25.10
C VAL A 379 -4.35 29.99 -25.30
N LYS A 380 -4.86 28.85 -24.77
CA LYS A 380 -6.29 28.49 -24.90
C LYS A 380 -7.24 29.39 -24.09
N LYS A 381 -6.74 30.28 -23.23
CA LYS A 381 -7.53 31.23 -22.43
C LYS A 381 -7.72 32.61 -23.09
N HIS A 382 -7.05 32.85 -24.22
CA HIS A 382 -7.16 34.02 -25.06
C HIS A 382 -7.82 33.64 -26.38
#